data_e1e5502d35898147333f268a065f988a
#
_entry.id   e1e5502d35898147333f268a065f988a
#
_cell.length_a   1.000
_cell.length_b   1.000
_cell.length_c   1.000
_cell.angle_alpha   90.00
_cell.angle_beta   90.00
_cell.angle_gamma   90.00
#
_symmetry.space_group_name_H-M   'P 1'
#
loop_
_entity.id
_entity.type
_entity.pdbx_description
1 polymer ?
#
loop_
_entity_poly.entity_id
_entity_poly.type
_entity_poly.pdbx_seq_one_letter_code
_entity_poly.pdbx_strand_id
1 'polypeptide(L)'
;DKFSGKDAIVDDFPLLEQTQIIVKVEVDADQAVMMNFIHNDSYGLKPKHLMVSELKWKYLIRSAMRGKNIMMTGPAGCGKTMAAKSVVAALERPDYYFNLGATQDPRATLIGNTHFNKEDGTYFSEALFVKAIQTPNAVILLDELSRAHPDAANILMTVLDEGQRYLRLDEADGSPTIKVAEGVTFIATANIG
;
A
#
# COMPACT_ATOMS: atom_id res chain seq x y z
N ASP A 1 54.37 37.78 26.12
CA ASP A 1 53.18 37.93 26.92
C ASP A 1 52.38 36.64 26.93
N LYS A 2 52.25 36.21 28.13
CA LYS A 2 51.65 34.96 28.62
C LYS A 2 50.20 34.84 28.25
N PHE A 3 49.84 33.66 27.70
CA PHE A 3 48.57 33.04 28.05
C PHE A 3 48.82 31.54 28.29
N SER A 4 48.84 31.24 29.54
CA SER A 4 48.83 29.90 30.13
C SER A 4 47.48 29.22 29.83
N GLY A 5 47.53 28.08 29.16
CA GLY A 5 46.37 27.22 29.00
C GLY A 5 45.97 26.66 30.35
N LYS A 6 44.65 26.70 30.60
CA LYS A 6 44.02 25.92 31.67
C LYS A 6 43.46 24.66 31.06
N ASP A 7 43.82 23.58 31.70
CA ASP A 7 43.33 22.24 31.45
C ASP A 7 41.80 22.22 31.41
N ALA A 8 41.23 21.80 30.28
CA ALA A 8 39.83 21.44 30.20
C ALA A 8 39.65 20.14 30.96
N ILE A 9 38.93 20.19 32.06
CA ILE A 9 38.46 19.02 32.78
C ILE A 9 37.46 18.34 31.85
N VAL A 10 37.84 17.22 31.29
CA VAL A 10 36.89 16.32 30.62
C VAL A 10 36.14 15.65 31.75
N ASP A 11 34.91 16.10 32.00
CA ASP A 11 33.99 15.39 32.87
C ASP A 11 33.74 14.01 32.29
N ASP A 12 34.19 12.97 33.00
CA ASP A 12 33.83 11.61 32.76
C ASP A 12 32.31 11.46 32.94
N PHE A 13 31.59 11.55 31.82
CA PHE A 13 30.22 11.08 31.78
C PHE A 13 30.25 9.53 31.99
N PRO A 14 29.62 9.01 33.04
CA PRO A 14 29.51 7.57 33.19
C PRO A 14 28.81 7.04 31.95
N LEU A 15 29.49 6.15 31.23
CA LEU A 15 28.89 5.34 30.19
C LEU A 15 27.68 4.64 30.81
N LEU A 16 26.48 5.14 30.48
CA LEU A 16 25.26 4.43 30.79
C LEU A 16 25.39 3.06 30.16
N GLU A 17 25.55 2.03 31.00
CA GLU A 17 25.43 0.67 30.55
C GLU A 17 24.12 0.55 29.76
N GLN A 18 24.26 0.35 28.46
CA GLN A 18 23.11 0.04 27.61
C GLN A 18 22.56 -1.31 28.08
N THR A 19 21.65 -1.24 29.02
CA THR A 19 20.85 -2.40 29.38
C THR A 19 20.05 -2.78 28.14
N GLN A 20 20.52 -3.76 27.40
CA GLN A 20 19.75 -4.32 26.31
C GLN A 20 18.48 -4.94 26.92
N ILE A 21 17.37 -4.22 26.83
CA ILE A 21 16.07 -4.77 27.15
C ILE A 21 15.76 -5.78 26.06
N ILE A 22 16.07 -7.04 26.31
CA ILE A 22 15.65 -8.15 25.45
C ILE A 22 14.16 -8.33 25.70
N VAL A 23 13.33 -7.66 24.91
CA VAL A 23 11.90 -7.95 24.88
C VAL A 23 11.73 -9.30 24.18
N LYS A 24 11.44 -10.35 24.93
CA LYS A 24 10.99 -11.61 24.38
C LYS A 24 9.60 -11.39 23.81
N VAL A 25 9.53 -11.21 22.49
CA VAL A 25 8.25 -11.20 21.77
C VAL A 25 7.90 -12.67 21.52
N GLU A 26 6.82 -13.13 22.11
CA GLU A 26 6.23 -14.41 21.73
C GLU A 26 5.62 -14.27 20.35
N VAL A 27 6.17 -15.00 19.40
CA VAL A 27 5.73 -15.00 18.00
C VAL A 27 5.04 -16.34 17.75
N ASP A 28 3.80 -16.32 17.28
CA ASP A 28 3.11 -17.55 16.92
C ASP A 28 3.75 -18.22 15.68
N ALA A 29 3.39 -19.48 15.41
CA ALA A 29 4.02 -20.26 14.35
C ALA A 29 3.84 -19.63 12.95
N ASP A 30 2.67 -19.07 12.68
CA ASP A 30 2.38 -18.44 11.37
C ASP A 30 3.17 -17.15 11.18
N GLN A 31 3.28 -16.36 12.24
CA GLN A 31 4.14 -15.17 12.25
C GLN A 31 5.62 -15.54 12.08
N ALA A 32 6.08 -16.61 12.70
CA ALA A 32 7.45 -17.09 12.55
C ALA A 32 7.75 -17.50 11.09
N VAL A 33 6.85 -18.22 10.44
CA VAL A 33 6.96 -18.61 9.02
C VAL A 33 7.01 -17.38 8.13
N MET A 34 6.12 -16.40 8.35
CA MET A 34 6.10 -15.15 7.61
C MET A 34 7.40 -14.37 7.76
N MET A 35 7.90 -14.25 8.99
CA MET A 35 9.14 -13.53 9.27
C MET A 35 10.33 -14.22 8.61
N ASN A 36 10.41 -15.55 8.67
CA ASN A 36 11.46 -16.31 8.01
C ASN A 36 11.46 -16.09 6.50
N PHE A 37 10.29 -16.18 5.86
CA PHE A 37 10.14 -15.91 4.45
C PHE A 37 10.60 -14.48 4.08
N ILE A 38 10.17 -13.47 4.83
CA ILE A 38 10.54 -12.07 4.56
C ILE A 38 12.06 -11.88 4.67
N HIS A 39 12.68 -12.42 5.70
CA HIS A 39 14.10 -12.19 5.99
C HIS A 39 15.04 -13.00 5.10
N ASN A 40 14.71 -14.25 4.82
CA ASN A 40 15.62 -15.19 4.19
C ASN A 40 15.31 -15.45 2.71
N ASP A 41 14.03 -15.49 2.33
CA ASP A 41 13.63 -15.97 1.02
C ASP A 41 13.17 -14.84 0.07
N SER A 42 12.53 -13.80 0.60
CA SER A 42 11.85 -12.79 -0.22
C SER A 42 12.78 -12.01 -1.14
N TYR A 43 14.03 -11.78 -0.74
CA TYR A 43 14.98 -11.01 -1.54
C TYR A 43 15.38 -11.74 -2.83
N GLY A 44 15.39 -13.07 -2.81
CA GLY A 44 15.63 -13.89 -4.00
C GLY A 44 14.54 -13.76 -5.06
N LEU A 45 13.33 -13.32 -4.69
CA LEU A 45 12.22 -13.09 -5.60
C LEU A 45 12.25 -11.70 -6.26
N LYS A 46 13.11 -10.80 -5.79
CA LYS A 46 13.24 -9.47 -6.38
C LYS A 46 13.81 -9.58 -7.80
N PRO A 47 13.14 -9.00 -8.83
CA PRO A 47 13.71 -8.99 -10.17
C PRO A 47 15.06 -8.26 -10.20
N LYS A 48 16.02 -8.81 -10.95
CA LYS A 48 17.39 -8.24 -11.03
C LYS A 48 17.41 -6.82 -11.62
N HIS A 49 16.48 -6.52 -12.52
CA HIS A 49 16.36 -5.20 -13.14
C HIS A 49 15.71 -4.14 -12.26
N LEU A 50 15.10 -4.53 -11.15
CA LEU A 50 14.49 -3.60 -10.21
C LEU A 50 15.56 -3.05 -9.24
N MET A 51 15.86 -1.77 -9.38
CA MET A 51 16.86 -1.06 -8.58
C MET A 51 16.25 -0.56 -7.26
N VAL A 52 16.05 -1.49 -6.33
CA VAL A 52 15.54 -1.24 -4.99
C VAL A 52 16.44 -1.93 -3.99
N SER A 53 16.74 -1.27 -2.86
CA SER A 53 17.56 -1.87 -1.81
C SER A 53 16.85 -3.09 -1.20
N GLU A 54 17.62 -4.03 -0.66
CA GLU A 54 17.10 -5.22 0.03
C GLU A 54 16.11 -4.85 1.13
N LEU A 55 16.45 -3.86 1.94
CA LEU A 55 15.58 -3.40 3.03
C LEU A 55 14.24 -2.87 2.52
N LYS A 56 14.26 -2.02 1.49
CA LYS A 56 13.02 -1.49 0.89
C LYS A 56 12.18 -2.60 0.28
N TRP A 57 12.80 -3.56 -0.41
CA TRP A 57 12.10 -4.71 -0.95
C TRP A 57 11.41 -5.53 0.13
N LYS A 58 12.11 -5.84 1.22
CA LYS A 58 11.56 -6.57 2.36
C LYS A 58 10.39 -5.82 3.02
N TYR A 59 10.46 -4.49 3.12
CA TYR A 59 9.33 -3.68 3.61
C TYR A 59 8.11 -3.76 2.69
N LEU A 60 8.31 -3.70 1.38
CA LEU A 60 7.21 -3.84 0.42
C LEU A 60 6.52 -5.20 0.56
N ILE A 61 7.29 -6.27 0.57
CA ILE A 61 6.79 -7.63 0.73
C ILE A 61 6.04 -7.78 2.06
N ARG A 62 6.63 -7.34 3.17
CA ARG A 62 6.00 -7.39 4.48
C ARG A 62 4.67 -6.65 4.53
N SER A 63 4.63 -5.44 4.00
CA SER A 63 3.40 -4.62 3.98
C SER A 63 2.31 -5.29 3.17
N ALA A 64 2.64 -5.81 1.99
CA ALA A 64 1.69 -6.51 1.14
C ALA A 64 1.18 -7.81 1.79
N MET A 65 2.04 -8.59 2.41
CA MET A 65 1.64 -9.83 3.11
C MET A 65 0.68 -9.56 4.28
N ARG A 66 0.81 -8.40 4.91
CA ARG A 66 -0.03 -7.99 6.05
C ARG A 66 -1.26 -7.20 5.66
N GLY A 67 -1.55 -7.04 4.38
CA GLY A 67 -2.68 -6.24 3.89
C GLY A 67 -2.58 -4.75 4.23
N LYS A 68 -1.37 -4.21 4.38
CA LYS A 68 -1.13 -2.81 4.68
C LYS A 68 -1.03 -1.97 3.42
N ASN A 69 -1.57 -0.76 3.46
CA ASN A 69 -1.46 0.17 2.36
C ASN A 69 -0.02 0.69 2.20
N ILE A 70 0.40 0.85 0.95
CA ILE A 70 1.72 1.34 0.57
C ILE A 70 1.56 2.57 -0.31
N MET A 71 2.26 3.64 0.02
CA MET A 71 2.39 4.82 -0.83
C MET A 71 3.82 4.91 -1.37
N MET A 72 3.96 4.88 -2.69
CA MET A 72 5.24 5.08 -3.37
C MET A 72 5.29 6.47 -3.98
N THR A 73 6.21 7.30 -3.50
CA THR A 73 6.42 8.64 -4.02
C THR A 73 7.79 8.77 -4.67
N GLY A 74 7.89 9.60 -5.68
CA GLY A 74 9.16 9.87 -6.37
C GLY A 74 8.95 10.50 -7.74
N PRO A 75 10.04 10.89 -8.42
CA PRO A 75 9.96 11.45 -9.76
C PRO A 75 9.31 10.49 -10.76
N ALA A 76 8.78 11.05 -11.84
CA ALA A 76 8.28 10.24 -12.95
C ALA A 76 9.41 9.34 -13.51
N GLY A 77 9.07 8.10 -13.86
CA GLY A 77 10.03 7.16 -14.44
C GLY A 77 11.03 6.51 -13.47
N CYS A 78 10.92 6.73 -12.16
CA CYS A 78 11.83 6.09 -11.19
C CYS A 78 11.47 4.62 -10.83
N GLY A 79 10.53 4.02 -11.52
CA GLY A 79 10.20 2.58 -11.38
C GLY A 79 9.18 2.23 -10.32
N LYS A 80 8.35 3.18 -9.84
CA LYS A 80 7.31 2.92 -8.82
C LYS A 80 6.32 1.84 -9.27
N THR A 81 5.75 1.98 -10.45
CA THR A 81 4.79 1.01 -11.02
C THR A 81 5.44 -0.36 -11.23
N MET A 82 6.70 -0.39 -11.68
CA MET A 82 7.47 -1.63 -11.82
C MET A 82 7.68 -2.31 -10.46
N ALA A 83 8.02 -1.55 -9.42
CA ALA A 83 8.19 -2.09 -8.08
C ALA A 83 6.89 -2.71 -7.55
N ALA A 84 5.75 -2.04 -7.73
CA ALA A 84 4.45 -2.55 -7.35
C ALA A 84 4.08 -3.85 -8.08
N LYS A 85 4.25 -3.90 -9.39
CA LYS A 85 4.02 -5.11 -10.20
C LYS A 85 4.96 -6.26 -9.83
N SER A 86 6.18 -5.96 -9.43
CA SER A 86 7.15 -6.96 -8.97
C SER A 86 6.75 -7.59 -7.63
N VAL A 87 6.15 -6.81 -6.73
CA VAL A 87 5.58 -7.33 -5.47
C VAL A 87 4.44 -8.30 -5.77
N VAL A 88 3.54 -7.94 -6.67
CA VAL A 88 2.45 -8.82 -7.11
C VAL A 88 2.99 -10.15 -7.63
N ALA A 89 3.95 -10.11 -8.53
CA ALA A 89 4.56 -11.30 -9.12
C ALA A 89 5.25 -12.18 -8.08
N ALA A 90 5.94 -11.56 -7.10
CA ALA A 90 6.63 -12.29 -6.04
C ALA A 90 5.68 -13.03 -5.09
N LEU A 91 4.50 -12.47 -4.82
CA LEU A 91 3.53 -13.03 -3.88
C LEU A 91 2.46 -13.90 -4.56
N GLU A 92 2.41 -13.93 -5.89
CA GLU A 92 1.43 -14.69 -6.68
C GLU A 92 -0.02 -14.44 -6.24
N ARG A 93 -0.34 -13.19 -5.88
CA ARG A 93 -1.67 -12.79 -5.42
C ARG A 93 -2.51 -12.26 -6.56
N PRO A 94 -3.86 -12.33 -6.47
CA PRO A 94 -4.74 -11.63 -7.39
C PRO A 94 -4.37 -10.15 -7.43
N ASP A 95 -4.32 -9.56 -8.62
CA ASP A 95 -3.96 -8.15 -8.78
C ASP A 95 -4.91 -7.41 -9.71
N TYR A 96 -5.04 -6.11 -9.45
CA TYR A 96 -5.85 -5.18 -10.23
C TYR A 96 -5.09 -3.87 -10.37
N TYR A 97 -5.22 -3.25 -11.54
CA TYR A 97 -4.55 -2.02 -11.87
C TYR A 97 -5.55 -0.94 -12.28
N PHE A 98 -5.43 0.24 -11.67
CA PHE A 98 -6.25 1.41 -11.99
C PHE A 98 -5.35 2.63 -12.17
N ASN A 99 -5.38 3.25 -13.37
CA ASN A 99 -4.70 4.51 -13.59
C ASN A 99 -5.68 5.66 -13.27
N LEU A 100 -5.50 6.26 -12.11
CA LEU A 100 -6.38 7.34 -11.63
C LEU A 100 -6.07 8.68 -12.31
N GLY A 101 -4.87 8.87 -12.82
CA GLY A 101 -4.50 10.08 -13.56
C GLY A 101 -5.15 10.20 -14.94
N ALA A 102 -5.55 9.07 -15.53
CA ALA A 102 -6.25 9.03 -16.82
C ALA A 102 -7.78 9.04 -16.68
N THR A 103 -8.31 8.89 -15.48
CA THR A 103 -9.76 8.77 -15.24
C THR A 103 -10.41 10.14 -15.10
N GLN A 104 -11.35 10.44 -15.99
CA GLN A 104 -12.14 11.70 -15.95
C GLN A 104 -13.43 11.56 -15.13
N ASP A 105 -14.00 10.35 -15.07
CA ASP A 105 -15.18 10.02 -14.27
C ASP A 105 -14.82 8.96 -13.21
N PRO A 106 -14.41 9.39 -12.00
CA PRO A 106 -14.04 8.45 -10.93
C PRO A 106 -15.20 7.60 -10.45
N ARG A 107 -16.43 8.13 -10.46
CA ARG A 107 -17.59 7.35 -10.00
C ARG A 107 -17.85 6.19 -10.94
N ALA A 108 -17.82 6.42 -12.25
CA ALA A 108 -17.96 5.36 -13.24
C ALA A 108 -16.85 4.28 -13.13
N THR A 109 -15.62 4.73 -12.89
CA THR A 109 -14.44 3.83 -12.80
C THR A 109 -14.38 3.05 -11.51
N LEU A 110 -14.77 3.64 -10.38
CA LEU A 110 -14.61 3.04 -9.05
C LEU A 110 -15.89 2.43 -8.51
N ILE A 111 -17.05 2.96 -8.86
CA ILE A 111 -18.35 2.50 -8.34
C ILE A 111 -19.10 1.73 -9.41
N GLY A 112 -19.38 2.34 -10.55
CA GLY A 112 -20.12 1.77 -11.64
C GLY A 112 -21.03 2.75 -12.35
N ASN A 113 -21.84 2.24 -13.26
CA ASN A 113 -22.73 3.03 -14.09
C ASN A 113 -24.15 2.49 -14.09
N THR A 114 -25.11 3.39 -14.19
CA THR A 114 -26.50 3.06 -14.47
C THR A 114 -26.72 3.00 -15.98
N HIS A 115 -27.26 1.90 -16.44
CA HIS A 115 -27.56 1.65 -17.85
C HIS A 115 -29.08 1.49 -18.03
N PHE A 116 -29.53 1.79 -19.23
CA PHE A 116 -30.90 1.53 -19.65
C PHE A 116 -30.90 0.57 -20.84
N ASN A 117 -31.72 -0.46 -20.73
CA ASN A 117 -32.00 -1.36 -21.84
C ASN A 117 -33.53 -1.53 -21.95
N LYS A 118 -34.03 -1.86 -23.15
CA LYS A 118 -35.47 -1.95 -23.40
C LYS A 118 -36.13 -3.17 -22.77
N GLU A 119 -35.34 -4.21 -22.48
CA GLU A 119 -35.82 -5.48 -21.94
C GLU A 119 -35.89 -5.45 -20.41
N ASP A 120 -34.84 -4.94 -19.77
CA ASP A 120 -34.68 -4.96 -18.31
C ASP A 120 -34.94 -3.59 -17.65
N GLY A 121 -35.16 -2.53 -18.45
CA GLY A 121 -35.30 -1.18 -17.95
C GLY A 121 -33.96 -0.57 -17.50
N THR A 122 -33.99 0.15 -16.41
CA THR A 122 -32.79 0.76 -15.82
C THR A 122 -32.12 -0.23 -14.86
N TYR A 123 -30.81 -0.48 -15.04
CA TYR A 123 -30.03 -1.35 -14.16
C TYR A 123 -28.66 -0.74 -13.85
N PHE A 124 -28.11 -1.08 -12.69
CA PHE A 124 -26.78 -0.67 -12.26
C PHE A 124 -25.75 -1.76 -12.60
N SER A 125 -24.61 -1.33 -13.15
CA SER A 125 -23.45 -2.20 -13.41
C SER A 125 -22.26 -1.77 -12.56
N GLU A 126 -21.80 -2.67 -11.70
CA GLU A 126 -20.65 -2.42 -10.84
C GLU A 126 -19.34 -2.30 -11.64
N ALA A 127 -18.47 -1.37 -11.21
CA ALA A 127 -17.13 -1.25 -11.77
C ALA A 127 -16.21 -2.40 -11.32
N LEU A 128 -15.15 -2.65 -12.08
CA LEU A 128 -14.13 -3.65 -11.74
C LEU A 128 -13.51 -3.41 -10.35
N PHE A 129 -13.41 -2.17 -9.91
CA PHE A 129 -12.89 -1.80 -8.60
C PHE A 129 -13.70 -2.43 -7.46
N VAL A 130 -15.02 -2.49 -7.59
CA VAL A 130 -15.92 -3.12 -6.61
C VAL A 130 -15.57 -4.61 -6.45
N LYS A 131 -15.34 -5.30 -7.56
CA LYS A 131 -14.87 -6.70 -7.55
C LYS A 131 -13.48 -6.82 -6.92
N ALA A 132 -12.58 -5.92 -7.27
CA ALA A 132 -11.21 -5.93 -6.77
C ALA A 132 -11.14 -5.84 -5.25
N ILE A 133 -11.87 -4.92 -4.64
CA ILE A 133 -11.87 -4.73 -3.17
C ILE A 133 -12.52 -5.90 -2.42
N GLN A 134 -13.33 -6.70 -3.07
CA GLN A 134 -13.97 -7.89 -2.50
C GLN A 134 -13.15 -9.17 -2.71
N THR A 135 -12.04 -9.10 -3.42
CA THR A 135 -11.17 -10.25 -3.68
C THR A 135 -10.16 -10.40 -2.53
N PRO A 136 -10.27 -11.45 -1.68
CA PRO A 136 -9.36 -11.64 -0.57
C PRO A 136 -7.89 -11.70 -1.03
N ASN A 137 -7.00 -11.08 -0.25
CA ASN A 137 -5.57 -11.03 -0.52
C ASN A 137 -5.17 -10.34 -1.84
N ALA A 138 -6.07 -9.64 -2.50
CA ALA A 138 -5.73 -8.92 -3.71
C ALA A 138 -4.74 -7.78 -3.45
N VAL A 139 -3.89 -7.52 -4.43
CA VAL A 139 -3.05 -6.33 -4.50
C VAL A 139 -3.66 -5.38 -5.52
N ILE A 140 -4.09 -4.22 -5.07
CA ILE A 140 -4.76 -3.21 -5.91
C ILE A 140 -3.80 -2.04 -6.10
N LEU A 141 -3.37 -1.83 -7.33
CA LEU A 141 -2.48 -0.76 -7.72
C LEU A 141 -3.30 0.46 -8.16
N LEU A 142 -3.13 1.56 -7.44
CA LEU A 142 -3.72 2.87 -7.73
C LEU A 142 -2.63 3.79 -8.28
N ASP A 143 -2.47 3.81 -9.58
CA ASP A 143 -1.38 4.54 -10.24
C ASP A 143 -1.75 6.01 -10.46
N GLU A 144 -0.75 6.88 -10.37
CA GLU A 144 -0.88 8.33 -10.56
C GLU A 144 -1.91 9.01 -9.63
N LEU A 145 -1.97 8.60 -8.37
CA LEU A 145 -2.94 9.13 -7.39
C LEU A 145 -2.86 10.67 -7.26
N SER A 146 -1.67 11.26 -7.38
CA SER A 146 -1.49 12.72 -7.32
C SER A 146 -2.16 13.48 -8.47
N ARG A 147 -2.50 12.79 -9.56
CA ARG A 147 -3.19 13.35 -10.73
C ARG A 147 -4.68 12.98 -10.77
N ALA A 148 -5.14 12.23 -9.78
CA ALA A 148 -6.53 11.80 -9.73
C ALA A 148 -7.49 12.99 -9.65
N HIS A 149 -8.66 12.83 -10.26
CA HIS A 149 -9.76 13.78 -10.09
C HIS A 149 -10.12 13.89 -8.60
N PRO A 150 -10.46 15.09 -8.07
CA PRO A 150 -10.79 15.26 -6.65
C PRO A 150 -11.85 14.30 -6.10
N ASP A 151 -12.83 13.93 -6.90
CA ASP A 151 -13.86 12.97 -6.50
C ASP A 151 -13.33 11.57 -6.25
N ALA A 152 -12.23 11.17 -6.91
CA ALA A 152 -11.57 9.90 -6.63
C ALA A 152 -11.02 9.84 -5.19
N ALA A 153 -10.44 10.94 -4.70
CA ALA A 153 -9.96 11.03 -3.33
C ALA A 153 -11.11 10.86 -2.32
N ASN A 154 -12.27 11.47 -2.58
CA ASN A 154 -13.45 11.36 -1.74
C ASN A 154 -13.98 9.92 -1.69
N ILE A 155 -14.04 9.24 -2.83
CA ILE A 155 -14.48 7.84 -2.93
C ILE A 155 -13.50 6.92 -2.19
N LEU A 156 -12.20 7.13 -2.37
CA LEU A 156 -11.15 6.29 -1.80
C LEU A 156 -10.90 6.54 -0.31
N MET A 157 -11.39 7.64 0.26
CA MET A 157 -11.14 8.01 1.66
C MET A 157 -11.52 6.89 2.62
N THR A 158 -12.72 6.34 2.50
CA THR A 158 -13.20 5.25 3.36
C THR A 158 -12.62 3.90 3.01
N VAL A 159 -12.25 3.69 1.75
CA VAL A 159 -11.65 2.45 1.26
C VAL A 159 -10.22 2.30 1.79
N LEU A 160 -9.44 3.37 1.79
CA LEU A 160 -8.03 3.37 2.20
C LEU A 160 -7.84 3.55 3.72
N ASP A 161 -8.82 4.04 4.43
CA ASP A 161 -8.76 4.20 5.88
C ASP A 161 -8.78 2.82 6.55
N GLU A 162 -7.71 2.45 7.23
CA GLU A 162 -7.59 1.15 7.92
C GLU A 162 -8.68 0.91 8.97
N GLY A 163 -9.26 1.97 9.53
CA GLY A 163 -10.36 1.87 10.50
C GLY A 163 -11.73 1.68 9.88
N GLN A 164 -11.89 1.93 8.58
CA GLN A 164 -13.19 1.90 7.88
C GLN A 164 -13.24 0.80 6.82
N ARG A 165 -12.40 0.88 5.81
CA ARG A 165 -12.26 -0.10 4.70
C ARG A 165 -13.59 -0.54 4.09
N TYR A 166 -14.36 0.43 3.59
CA TYR A 166 -15.61 0.17 2.89
C TYR A 166 -15.81 1.13 1.70
N LEU A 167 -16.63 0.72 0.76
CA LEU A 167 -17.11 1.51 -0.37
C LEU A 167 -18.63 1.50 -0.37
N ARG A 168 -19.26 2.67 -0.51
CA ARG A 168 -20.70 2.79 -0.65
C ARG A 168 -21.09 2.95 -2.11
N LEU A 169 -22.05 2.13 -2.55
CA LEU A 169 -22.58 2.16 -3.92
C LEU A 169 -23.87 2.97 -3.93
N ASP A 170 -23.78 4.31 -3.86
CA ASP A 170 -24.95 5.18 -3.76
C ASP A 170 -25.85 5.12 -5.01
N GLU A 171 -25.30 4.77 -6.17
CA GLU A 171 -26.00 4.64 -7.44
C GLU A 171 -26.73 3.30 -7.62
N ALA A 172 -26.39 2.30 -6.80
CA ALA A 172 -27.04 0.99 -6.83
C ALA A 172 -28.32 0.99 -6.01
N ASP A 173 -29.26 0.11 -6.35
CA ASP A 173 -30.49 -0.07 -5.60
C ASP A 173 -30.21 -0.45 -4.15
N GLY A 174 -30.79 0.29 -3.22
CA GLY A 174 -30.58 0.10 -1.78
C GLY A 174 -29.27 0.66 -1.24
N SER A 175 -28.46 1.32 -2.08
CA SER A 175 -27.17 1.94 -1.69
C SER A 175 -26.32 1.03 -0.78
N PRO A 176 -25.95 -0.19 -1.22
CA PRO A 176 -25.23 -1.14 -0.40
C PRO A 176 -23.84 -0.64 -0.02
N THR A 177 -23.38 -1.05 1.14
CA THR A 177 -22.00 -0.83 1.60
C THR A 177 -21.20 -2.10 1.37
N ILE A 178 -20.10 -1.96 0.61
CA ILE A 178 -19.19 -3.05 0.29
C ILE A 178 -17.96 -2.96 1.17
N LYS A 179 -17.67 -4.00 1.94
CA LYS A 179 -16.44 -4.06 2.73
C LYS A 179 -15.27 -4.50 1.89
N VAL A 180 -14.10 -3.92 2.16
CA VAL A 180 -12.83 -4.40 1.62
C VAL A 180 -12.54 -5.77 2.23
N ALA A 181 -12.23 -6.76 1.39
CA ALA A 181 -11.93 -8.11 1.84
C ALA A 181 -10.64 -8.17 2.67
N GLU A 182 -10.52 -9.21 3.48
CA GLU A 182 -9.34 -9.43 4.31
C GLU A 182 -8.08 -9.62 3.44
N GLY A 183 -6.96 -9.09 3.90
CA GLY A 183 -5.66 -9.23 3.26
C GLY A 183 -5.47 -8.36 2.01
N VAL A 184 -6.43 -7.55 1.61
CA VAL A 184 -6.29 -6.62 0.48
C VAL A 184 -5.27 -5.54 0.81
N THR A 185 -4.30 -5.37 -0.08
CA THR A 185 -3.29 -4.32 -0.03
C THR A 185 -3.50 -3.33 -1.16
N PHE A 186 -3.54 -2.04 -0.85
CA PHE A 186 -3.50 -0.98 -1.84
C PHE A 186 -2.09 -0.45 -1.97
N ILE A 187 -1.58 -0.41 -3.20
CA ILE A 187 -0.31 0.24 -3.53
C ILE A 187 -0.63 1.45 -4.39
N ALA A 188 -0.44 2.64 -3.83
CA ALA A 188 -0.66 3.88 -4.56
C ALA A 188 0.68 4.48 -5.01
N THR A 189 0.71 5.04 -6.21
CA THR A 189 1.87 5.78 -6.70
C THR A 189 1.55 7.25 -6.87
N ALA A 190 2.50 8.11 -6.58
CA ALA A 190 2.38 9.54 -6.78
C ALA A 190 3.69 10.12 -7.32
N ASN A 191 3.58 10.99 -8.32
CA ASN A 191 4.72 11.75 -8.81
C ASN A 191 4.90 13.01 -7.95
N ILE A 192 6.11 13.22 -7.47
CA ILE A 192 6.56 14.46 -6.84
C ILE A 192 7.57 15.10 -7.78
N GLY A 193 7.27 16.29 -8.20
CA GLY A 193 8.15 17.12 -9.04
C GLY A 193 8.86 18.17 -8.21
#